data_c8ff12fd742b5f1e74ee3070de7851f2
#
_entry.id   c8ff12fd742b5f1e74ee3070de7851f2
#
_cell.length_a   1.000
_cell.length_b   1.000
_cell.length_c   1.000
_cell.angle_alpha   90.00
_cell.angle_beta   90.00
_cell.angle_gamma   90.00
#
_symmetry.space_group_name_H-M   'P 1'
#
loop_
_entity.id
_entity.type
_entity.pdbx_description
1 polymer ?
#
loop_
_entity_poly.entity_id
_entity_poly.type
_entity_poly.pdbx_seq_one_letter_code
_entity_poly.pdbx_strand_id
1 'polypeptide(L)' 'MTEGEMLKLSVEEFSRVQRYMLLSEKDSDAYSAMKERYVELKVILSASGINMTELDRVKE' A
#
# COMPACT_ATOMS: atom_id res chain seq x y z
N MET A 1 -0.21 -15.26 -15.12
CA MET A 1 0.06 -14.93 -13.70
C MET A 1 -1.02 -15.51 -12.82
N THR A 2 -0.65 -16.18 -11.73
CA THR A 2 -1.61 -16.76 -10.80
C THR A 2 -2.12 -15.70 -9.82
N GLU A 3 -3.26 -15.98 -9.20
CA GLU A 3 -3.82 -15.09 -8.18
C GLU A 3 -2.84 -14.89 -7.01
N GLY A 4 -2.15 -15.95 -6.59
CA GLY A 4 -1.17 -15.86 -5.52
C GLY A 4 0.01 -14.97 -5.88
N GLU A 5 0.46 -15.01 -7.14
CA GLU A 5 1.54 -14.13 -7.60
C GLU A 5 1.08 -12.66 -7.63
N MET A 6 -0.16 -12.40 -8.05
CA MET A 6 -0.71 -11.05 -8.07
C MET A 6 -0.80 -10.50 -6.64
N LEU A 7 -1.26 -11.31 -5.69
CA LEU A 7 -1.33 -10.88 -4.29
C LEU A 7 0.05 -10.58 -3.72
N LYS A 8 1.03 -11.41 -4.03
CA LYS A 8 2.41 -11.20 -3.58
C LYS A 8 2.96 -9.87 -4.10
N LEU A 9 2.76 -9.59 -5.40
CA LEU A 9 3.21 -8.34 -6.00
C LEU A 9 2.50 -7.14 -5.39
N SER A 10 1.21 -7.26 -5.10
CA SER A 10 0.44 -6.19 -4.46
C SER A 10 0.95 -5.91 -3.04
N VAL A 11 1.27 -6.95 -2.28
CA VAL A 11 1.85 -6.77 -0.94
C VAL A 11 3.19 -6.08 -1.01
N GLU A 12 4.04 -6.47 -1.95
CA GLU A 12 5.35 -5.85 -2.14
C GLU A 12 5.21 -4.38 -2.53
N GLU A 13 4.30 -4.08 -3.44
CA GLU A 13 4.05 -2.70 -3.86
C GLU A 13 3.51 -1.86 -2.71
N PHE A 14 2.58 -2.41 -1.93
CA PHE A 14 2.01 -1.73 -0.77
C PHE A 14 3.10 -1.37 0.24
N SER A 15 4.00 -2.31 0.51
CA SER A 15 5.11 -2.08 1.41
C SER A 15 6.03 -0.98 0.91
N ARG A 16 6.33 -0.99 -0.39
CA ARG A 16 7.20 0.01 -1.02
C ARG A 16 6.58 1.41 -0.99
N VAL A 17 5.29 1.50 -1.31
CA VAL A 17 4.57 2.78 -1.30
C VAL A 17 4.58 3.37 0.12
N GLN A 18 4.30 2.55 1.13
CA GLN A 18 4.33 3.01 2.52
C GLN A 18 5.71 3.53 2.92
N ARG A 19 6.76 2.81 2.51
CA ARG A 19 8.13 3.23 2.80
C ARG A 19 8.40 4.63 2.23
N TYR A 20 8.01 4.87 0.99
CA TYR A 20 8.19 6.17 0.36
C TYR A 20 7.36 7.25 1.05
N MET A 21 6.14 6.94 1.44
CA MET A 21 5.29 7.88 2.17
C MET A 21 5.94 8.29 3.49
N LEU A 22 6.49 7.33 4.22
CA LEU A 22 7.14 7.60 5.50
C LEU A 22 8.42 8.42 5.36
N LEU A 23 9.06 8.37 4.19
CA LEU A 23 10.26 9.15 3.89
C LEU A 23 9.94 10.52 3.31
N SER A 24 8.70 10.78 2.93
CA SER A 24 8.27 12.02 2.29
C SER A 24 7.58 12.93 3.29
N GLU A 25 7.58 14.23 2.99
CA GLU A 25 6.82 15.18 3.79
C GLU A 25 5.33 15.03 3.50
N LYS A 26 4.51 15.04 4.54
CA LYS A 26 3.07 14.81 4.43
C LYS A 26 2.35 15.85 3.58
N ASP A 27 2.90 17.04 3.49
CA ASP A 27 2.29 18.14 2.74
C ASP A 27 2.70 18.18 1.27
N SER A 28 3.55 17.25 0.83
CA SER A 28 4.07 17.25 -0.53
C SER A 28 3.10 16.64 -1.52
N ASP A 29 3.18 17.07 -2.78
CA ASP A 29 2.40 16.48 -3.87
C ASP A 29 2.78 15.02 -4.08
N ALA A 30 4.06 14.70 -3.87
CA ALA A 30 4.54 13.32 -3.97
C ALA A 30 3.85 12.43 -2.93
N TYR A 31 3.69 12.92 -1.71
CA TYR A 31 2.98 12.18 -0.65
C TYR A 31 1.53 11.92 -1.06
N SER A 32 0.85 12.95 -1.56
CA SER A 32 -0.56 12.82 -1.99
C SER A 32 -0.71 11.79 -3.09
N ALA A 33 0.18 11.79 -4.08
CA ALA A 33 0.15 10.80 -5.18
C ALA A 33 0.37 9.39 -4.66
N MET A 34 1.33 9.21 -3.76
CA MET A 34 1.60 7.91 -3.16
C MET A 34 0.45 7.44 -2.28
N LYS A 35 -0.21 8.36 -1.59
CA LYS A 35 -1.36 8.03 -0.74
C LYS A 35 -2.53 7.50 -1.56
N GLU A 36 -2.76 8.04 -2.75
CA GLU A 36 -3.79 7.52 -3.65
C GLU A 36 -3.54 6.04 -3.97
N ARG A 37 -2.30 5.71 -4.33
CA ARG A 37 -1.93 4.33 -4.62
C ARG A 37 -2.01 3.45 -3.37
N TYR A 38 -1.60 3.99 -2.23
CA TYR A 38 -1.69 3.31 -0.94
C TYR A 38 -3.14 2.90 -0.63
N VAL A 39 -4.09 3.80 -0.81
CA VAL A 39 -5.52 3.52 -0.57
C VAL A 39 -6.04 2.46 -1.54
N GLU A 40 -5.68 2.56 -2.83
CA GLU A 40 -6.08 1.56 -3.82
C GLU A 40 -5.60 0.16 -3.45
N LEU A 41 -4.32 0.04 -3.09
CA LEU A 41 -3.75 -1.23 -2.70
C LEU A 41 -4.37 -1.76 -1.40
N LYS A 42 -4.66 -0.87 -0.47
CA LYS A 42 -5.31 -1.23 0.79
C LYS A 42 -6.69 -1.85 0.53
N VAL A 43 -7.46 -1.26 -0.37
CA VAL A 43 -8.77 -1.80 -0.77
C VAL A 43 -8.63 -3.18 -1.42
N ILE A 44 -7.69 -3.31 -2.37
CA ILE A 44 -7.46 -4.57 -3.09
C ILE A 44 -7.07 -5.68 -2.11
N LEU A 45 -6.13 -5.41 -1.23
CA LEU A 45 -5.62 -6.41 -0.29
C LEU A 45 -6.68 -6.78 0.76
N SER A 46 -7.44 -5.80 1.24
CA SER A 46 -8.54 -6.06 2.19
C SER A 46 -9.61 -6.92 1.55
N ALA A 47 -9.96 -6.65 0.30
CA ALA A 47 -10.95 -7.43 -0.44
C ALA A 47 -10.49 -8.87 -0.66
N SER A 48 -9.19 -9.10 -0.70
CA SER A 48 -8.61 -10.44 -0.85
C SER A 48 -8.51 -11.21 0.46
N GLY A 49 -8.96 -10.62 1.57
CA GLY A 49 -8.96 -11.27 2.87
C GLY A 49 -7.66 -11.18 3.64
N ILE A 50 -6.74 -10.35 3.17
CA ILE A 50 -5.44 -10.18 3.85
C ILE A 50 -5.62 -9.28 5.08
N ASN A 51 -5.03 -9.68 6.18
CA ASN A 51 -5.05 -8.90 7.42
C ASN A 51 -4.15 -7.66 7.27
N MET A 52 -4.76 -6.50 7.25
CA MET A 52 -4.06 -5.22 7.05
C MET A 52 -3.42 -4.68 8.32
N THR A 53 -3.76 -5.24 9.48
CA THR A 53 -3.26 -4.73 10.75
C THR A 53 -1.74 -4.71 10.83
N GLU A 54 -1.10 -5.77 10.34
CA GLU A 54 0.36 -5.88 10.33
C GLU A 54 1.01 -5.21 9.13
N LEU A 55 0.30 -5.18 8.00
CA LEU A 55 0.84 -4.63 6.76
C LEU A 55 0.77 -3.11 6.71
N ASP A 56 -0.27 -2.53 7.31
CA ASP A 56 -0.50 -1.09 7.27
C ASP A 56 0.33 -0.37 8.33
N ARG A 57 1.46 0.16 7.90
CA ARG A 57 2.37 0.88 8.79
C ARG A 57 2.08 2.37 8.84
N VAL A 58 1.54 2.91 7.75
CA VAL A 58 1.19 4.33 7.66
C VAL A 58 -0.06 4.64 8.46
N LYS A 59 -1.04 3.74 8.46
CA LYS A 59 -2.29 3.83 9.23
C LYS A 59 -3.09 5.10 8.93
N GLU A 60 -3.18 5.44 7.67
CA GLU A 60 -3.94 6.60 7.21
C GLU A 60 -5.38 6.25 6.82
#